data_fcca15eb8344120721b5293108f0b0fd
#
_entry.id   fcca15eb8344120721b5293108f0b0fd
#
_cell.length_a   1.000
_cell.length_b   1.000
_cell.length_c   1.000
_cell.angle_alpha   90.00
_cell.angle_beta   90.00
_cell.angle_gamma   90.00
#
_symmetry.space_group_name_H-M   'P 1'
#
loop_
_entity.id
_entity.type
_entity.pdbx_description
1 polymer ?
#
loop_
_entity_poly.entity_id
_entity_poly.type
_entity_poly.pdbx_seq_one_letter_code
_entity_poly.pdbx_strand_id
1 'polypeptide(L)'
;MGVLKLQTRTVLLLASMALALLLALAFLLASGTAAYAGSTSVFSVKCTSTHQLADDPIVNPGVPGAAHLHEFIGNPTTDANSTFLSMTAAKGSVGCDTQSDTGGYWVPALYKQDGTRVPVLHSFFYYRGPAGVKQIPPDLKMVAGGDTLNPPLPTEHAGSLSWSCVDSGPFFAQPPDCTSIGKPIKAHIQFPNCWDGVNLDSPDHRSHMAYWTSAKTCPASHPVRIPRIRFNVAFNIKNGKGTYLSSDHGVPGGTSLHADFWNTWDQAVLQQAVTKCINGNKDCTRLKDNDPRLQ
;
A
#
# COMPACT_ATOMS: atom_id res chain seq x y z
N MET A 1 -59.02 25.29 44.60
CA MET A 1 -57.74 24.59 44.89
C MET A 1 -57.26 23.66 43.75
N GLY A 2 -58.09 23.33 42.76
CA GLY A 2 -57.72 22.38 41.69
C GLY A 2 -56.88 22.97 40.53
N VAL A 3 -57.12 24.21 40.15
CA VAL A 3 -56.51 24.84 38.92
C VAL A 3 -54.99 25.16 39.14
N LEU A 4 -54.59 25.55 40.33
CA LEU A 4 -53.20 25.87 40.65
C LEU A 4 -52.27 24.64 40.64
N LYS A 5 -52.79 23.46 41.05
CA LYS A 5 -52.03 22.19 41.03
C LYS A 5 -51.82 21.65 39.58
N LEU A 6 -52.72 21.96 38.66
CA LEU A 6 -52.63 21.51 37.29
C LEU A 6 -51.58 22.30 36.49
N GLN A 7 -51.53 23.62 36.71
CA GLN A 7 -50.53 24.49 36.07
C GLN A 7 -49.11 24.15 36.52
N THR A 8 -48.89 23.86 37.82
CA THR A 8 -47.56 23.52 38.32
C THR A 8 -47.06 22.19 37.76
N ARG A 9 -47.93 21.19 37.56
CA ARG A 9 -47.57 19.90 36.95
C ARG A 9 -47.19 20.07 35.45
N THR A 10 -47.91 20.92 34.71
CA THR A 10 -47.64 21.14 33.29
C THR A 10 -46.31 21.91 33.08
N VAL A 11 -46.01 22.88 33.94
CA VAL A 11 -44.73 23.61 33.89
C VAL A 11 -43.55 22.70 34.25
N LEU A 12 -43.68 21.81 35.22
CA LEU A 12 -42.66 20.84 35.60
C LEU A 12 -42.40 19.80 34.48
N LEU A 13 -43.44 19.33 33.79
CA LEU A 13 -43.32 18.42 32.66
C LEU A 13 -42.63 19.10 31.43
N LEU A 14 -42.98 20.32 31.14
CA LEU A 14 -42.34 21.09 30.03
C LEU A 14 -40.87 21.40 30.34
N ALA A 15 -40.53 21.72 31.60
CA ALA A 15 -39.15 21.95 32.03
C ALA A 15 -38.30 20.67 31.96
N SER A 16 -38.87 19.51 32.32
CA SER A 16 -38.15 18.23 32.23
C SER A 16 -37.92 17.77 30.77
N MET A 17 -38.90 18.02 29.88
CA MET A 17 -38.73 17.73 28.44
C MET A 17 -37.70 18.65 27.78
N ALA A 18 -37.67 19.94 28.15
CA ALA A 18 -36.66 20.87 27.63
C ALA A 18 -35.25 20.52 28.10
N LEU A 19 -35.10 20.09 29.36
CA LEU A 19 -33.79 19.63 29.87
C LEU A 19 -33.33 18.34 29.21
N ALA A 20 -34.26 17.38 28.98
CA ALA A 20 -33.93 16.14 28.26
C ALA A 20 -33.54 16.40 26.80
N LEU A 21 -34.19 17.35 26.14
CA LEU A 21 -33.83 17.78 24.77
C LEU A 21 -32.45 18.45 24.72
N LEU A 22 -32.15 19.31 25.69
CA LEU A 22 -30.82 19.95 25.78
C LEU A 22 -29.70 18.95 26.08
N LEU A 23 -29.94 17.96 26.91
CA LEU A 23 -28.99 16.89 27.19
C LEU A 23 -28.78 15.97 25.96
N ALA A 24 -29.85 15.66 25.22
CA ALA A 24 -29.74 14.91 23.97
C ALA A 24 -29.01 15.68 22.89
N LEU A 25 -29.24 16.99 22.80
CA LEU A 25 -28.50 17.87 21.85
C LEU A 25 -27.02 18.01 22.24
N ALA A 26 -26.73 18.12 23.54
CA ALA A 26 -25.35 18.14 24.04
C ALA A 26 -24.61 16.80 23.76
N PHE A 27 -25.34 15.67 23.87
CA PHE A 27 -24.80 14.34 23.53
C PHE A 27 -24.54 14.19 22.02
N LEU A 28 -25.40 14.75 21.17
CA LEU A 28 -25.21 14.78 19.70
C LEU A 28 -24.08 15.73 19.27
N LEU A 29 -23.84 16.81 19.99
CA LEU A 29 -22.74 17.73 19.75
C LEU A 29 -21.40 17.21 20.32
N ALA A 30 -21.44 16.37 21.35
CA ALA A 30 -20.27 15.68 21.89
C ALA A 30 -19.89 14.42 21.12
N SER A 31 -20.71 13.99 20.14
CA SER A 31 -20.28 13.05 19.08
C SER A 31 -19.33 13.79 18.16
N GLY A 32 -18.25 14.30 18.74
CA GLY A 32 -17.13 14.88 18.02
C GLY A 32 -16.75 13.87 16.96
N THR A 33 -16.83 14.28 15.71
CA THR A 33 -16.10 13.66 14.64
C THR A 33 -14.70 13.40 15.17
N ALA A 34 -14.41 12.14 15.53
CA ALA A 34 -13.04 11.72 15.72
C ALA A 34 -12.38 12.10 14.38
N ALA A 35 -11.73 13.24 14.35
CA ALA A 35 -10.86 13.61 13.26
C ALA A 35 -9.98 12.39 13.09
N TYR A 36 -10.08 11.74 11.95
CA TYR A 36 -9.18 10.67 11.56
C TYR A 36 -7.82 11.36 11.46
N ALA A 37 -7.17 11.51 12.60
CA ALA A 37 -5.78 11.91 12.67
C ALA A 37 -5.09 10.86 11.83
N GLY A 38 -4.69 11.25 10.62
CA GLY A 38 -4.03 10.35 9.69
C GLY A 38 -2.92 9.67 10.46
N SER A 39 -2.94 8.33 10.52
CA SER A 39 -1.96 7.56 11.29
C SER A 39 -0.57 8.11 10.92
N THR A 40 0.12 8.71 11.87
CA THR A 40 1.49 9.18 11.72
C THR A 40 2.47 8.03 11.65
N SER A 41 2.03 6.82 11.99
CA SER A 41 2.81 5.57 12.02
C SER A 41 3.19 5.10 10.61
N VAL A 42 4.16 5.77 10.00
CA VAL A 42 4.57 5.53 8.61
C VAL A 42 6.04 5.82 8.39
N PHE A 43 6.67 5.01 7.57
CA PHE A 43 7.85 5.46 6.81
C PHE A 43 7.63 5.20 5.33
N SER A 44 8.36 5.90 4.49
CA SER A 44 8.36 5.67 3.05
C SER A 44 9.71 5.94 2.44
N VAL A 45 9.98 5.30 1.32
CA VAL A 45 11.13 5.56 0.47
C VAL A 45 10.67 5.98 -0.91
N LYS A 46 11.46 6.81 -1.57
CA LYS A 46 11.28 7.15 -2.97
C LYS A 46 12.33 6.42 -3.78
N CYS A 47 11.89 5.72 -4.82
CA CYS A 47 12.76 5.00 -5.73
C CYS A 47 12.45 5.35 -7.19
N THR A 48 13.43 5.15 -8.06
CA THR A 48 13.31 5.29 -9.51
C THR A 48 13.33 3.92 -10.18
N SER A 49 12.72 3.82 -11.37
CA SER A 49 12.88 2.65 -12.23
C SER A 49 14.34 2.53 -12.63
N THR A 50 14.88 1.33 -12.60
CA THR A 50 16.27 1.03 -12.91
C THR A 50 16.42 0.35 -14.27
N HIS A 51 15.56 -0.63 -14.56
CA HIS A 51 15.59 -1.41 -15.80
C HIS A 51 14.26 -2.12 -16.06
N GLN A 52 14.14 -2.78 -17.20
CA GLN A 52 12.98 -3.59 -17.58
C GLN A 52 13.46 -4.94 -18.10
N LEU A 53 12.83 -6.01 -17.61
CA LEU A 53 13.06 -7.38 -18.07
C LEU A 53 11.74 -8.15 -18.11
N ALA A 54 11.65 -9.15 -18.94
CA ALA A 54 10.55 -10.12 -18.94
C ALA A 54 10.81 -11.24 -17.91
N ASP A 55 11.27 -10.85 -16.74
CA ASP A 55 11.69 -11.71 -15.63
C ASP A 55 10.77 -11.55 -14.43
N ASP A 56 10.69 -12.60 -13.64
CA ASP A 56 10.04 -12.58 -12.33
C ASP A 56 10.78 -13.53 -11.38
N PRO A 57 11.67 -13.03 -10.52
CA PRO A 57 12.43 -13.88 -9.61
C PRO A 57 11.61 -14.50 -8.47
N ILE A 58 10.35 -14.14 -8.31
CA ILE A 58 9.43 -14.81 -7.36
C ILE A 58 8.68 -15.93 -8.06
N VAL A 59 7.98 -15.62 -9.15
CA VAL A 59 7.07 -16.56 -9.82
C VAL A 59 7.82 -17.51 -10.77
N ASN A 60 8.89 -17.05 -11.40
CA ASN A 60 9.70 -17.80 -12.36
C ASN A 60 11.20 -17.75 -12.01
N PRO A 61 11.61 -18.15 -10.81
CA PRO A 61 13.01 -18.06 -10.37
C PRO A 61 13.93 -18.87 -11.27
N GLY A 62 15.03 -18.25 -11.72
CA GLY A 62 16.04 -18.88 -12.56
C GLY A 62 15.63 -19.08 -14.02
N VAL A 63 14.51 -18.53 -14.48
CA VAL A 63 14.00 -18.68 -15.84
C VAL A 63 13.86 -17.31 -16.53
N PRO A 64 14.95 -16.75 -17.09
CA PRO A 64 14.89 -15.46 -17.80
C PRO A 64 13.90 -15.47 -18.96
N GLY A 65 13.15 -14.38 -19.13
CA GLY A 65 12.17 -14.21 -20.20
C GLY A 65 10.86 -14.97 -20.02
N ALA A 66 10.62 -15.59 -18.87
CA ALA A 66 9.42 -16.41 -18.63
C ALA A 66 8.20 -15.60 -18.16
N ALA A 67 8.36 -14.31 -17.88
CA ALA A 67 7.28 -13.43 -17.44
C ALA A 67 6.89 -12.41 -18.53
N HIS A 68 5.79 -11.69 -18.32
CA HIS A 68 5.55 -10.46 -19.07
C HIS A 68 6.57 -9.38 -18.67
N LEU A 69 6.67 -8.29 -19.44
CA LEU A 69 7.66 -7.24 -19.14
C LEU A 69 7.33 -6.54 -17.81
N HIS A 70 8.30 -6.53 -16.90
CA HIS A 70 8.24 -5.76 -15.66
C HIS A 70 9.12 -4.51 -15.68
N GLU A 71 8.68 -3.47 -14.99
CA GLU A 71 9.49 -2.34 -14.56
C GLU A 71 10.09 -2.67 -13.20
N PHE A 72 11.39 -2.87 -13.12
CA PHE A 72 12.13 -3.04 -11.87
C PHE A 72 12.50 -1.69 -11.29
N ILE A 73 12.31 -1.53 -9.98
CA ILE A 73 12.41 -0.27 -9.28
C ILE A 73 13.37 -0.42 -8.09
N GLY A 74 14.26 0.53 -7.92
CA GLY A 74 15.18 0.58 -6.78
C GLY A 74 16.43 -0.25 -6.98
N ASN A 75 16.35 -1.55 -6.84
CA ASN A 75 17.53 -2.42 -6.94
C ASN A 75 17.90 -2.71 -8.41
N PRO A 76 19.08 -2.29 -8.91
CA PRO A 76 19.44 -2.42 -10.31
C PRO A 76 19.90 -3.83 -10.70
N THR A 77 20.06 -4.74 -9.72
CA THR A 77 20.56 -6.11 -9.96
C THR A 77 19.45 -7.16 -9.95
N THR A 78 18.17 -6.74 -9.87
CA THR A 78 17.04 -7.66 -9.83
C THR A 78 16.78 -8.25 -11.22
N ASP A 79 16.87 -9.58 -11.34
CA ASP A 79 16.58 -10.37 -12.53
C ASP A 79 16.08 -11.77 -12.14
N ALA A 80 15.77 -12.64 -13.11
CA ALA A 80 15.32 -14.00 -12.86
C ALA A 80 16.29 -14.85 -12.00
N ASN A 81 17.60 -14.55 -12.03
CA ASN A 81 18.63 -15.27 -11.30
C ASN A 81 18.96 -14.64 -9.94
N SER A 82 18.23 -13.62 -9.54
CA SER A 82 18.47 -12.92 -8.29
C SER A 82 18.35 -13.85 -7.08
N THR A 83 19.23 -13.63 -6.11
CA THR A 83 19.23 -14.28 -4.81
C THR A 83 19.22 -13.22 -3.71
N PHE A 84 18.84 -13.58 -2.49
CA PHE A 84 18.92 -12.66 -1.36
C PHE A 84 20.32 -12.02 -1.24
N LEU A 85 21.39 -12.82 -1.43
CA LEU A 85 22.76 -12.33 -1.34
C LEU A 85 23.14 -11.38 -2.48
N SER A 86 22.76 -11.70 -3.73
CA SER A 86 23.08 -10.81 -4.86
C SER A 86 22.38 -9.46 -4.74
N MET A 87 21.13 -9.47 -4.25
CA MET A 87 20.36 -8.23 -4.09
C MET A 87 20.85 -7.38 -2.91
N THR A 88 21.21 -7.99 -1.77
CA THR A 88 21.78 -7.25 -0.63
C THR A 88 23.14 -6.65 -0.96
N ALA A 89 23.91 -7.27 -1.85
CA ALA A 89 25.18 -6.74 -2.33
C ALA A 89 25.07 -5.43 -3.12
N ALA A 90 23.87 -5.08 -3.61
CA ALA A 90 23.61 -3.82 -4.32
C ALA A 90 23.54 -2.59 -3.37
N LYS A 91 23.72 -2.75 -2.06
CA LYS A 91 23.75 -1.64 -1.10
C LYS A 91 24.78 -0.57 -1.53
N GLY A 92 24.32 0.68 -1.57
CA GLY A 92 25.14 1.81 -2.05
C GLY A 92 25.01 2.10 -3.55
N SER A 93 24.30 1.28 -4.32
CA SER A 93 24.07 1.47 -5.75
C SER A 93 22.61 1.39 -6.19
N VAL A 94 21.68 1.40 -5.22
CA VAL A 94 20.24 1.33 -5.51
C VAL A 94 19.66 2.68 -5.95
N GLY A 95 18.62 2.65 -6.74
CA GLY A 95 17.90 3.83 -7.23
C GLY A 95 16.89 4.39 -6.22
N CYS A 96 17.13 4.23 -4.90
CA CYS A 96 16.30 4.72 -3.82
C CYS A 96 16.97 5.85 -3.03
N ASP A 97 16.17 6.76 -2.43
CA ASP A 97 16.67 7.85 -1.56
C ASP A 97 17.42 7.30 -0.32
N THR A 98 17.22 6.04 0.03
CA THR A 98 17.89 5.29 1.08
C THR A 98 18.65 4.12 0.45
N GLN A 99 19.98 4.11 0.58
CA GLN A 99 20.85 3.08 0.01
C GLN A 99 20.80 1.75 0.79
N SER A 100 20.21 1.76 1.96
CA SER A 100 19.91 0.57 2.76
C SER A 100 18.67 -0.19 2.30
N ASP A 101 17.88 0.39 1.39
CA ASP A 101 16.74 -0.25 0.76
C ASP A 101 17.22 -0.99 -0.51
N THR A 102 17.71 -2.20 -0.32
CA THR A 102 18.05 -3.11 -1.41
C THR A 102 16.88 -3.99 -1.84
N GLY A 103 15.67 -3.69 -1.38
CA GLY A 103 14.45 -4.42 -1.70
C GLY A 103 14.20 -4.54 -3.20
N GLY A 104 13.67 -5.68 -3.60
CA GLY A 104 13.15 -5.89 -4.96
C GLY A 104 11.73 -5.38 -5.05
N TYR A 105 11.48 -4.49 -6.01
CA TYR A 105 10.15 -3.95 -6.29
C TYR A 105 9.93 -3.98 -7.79
N TRP A 106 8.85 -4.60 -8.27
CA TRP A 106 8.50 -4.54 -9.69
C TRP A 106 7.00 -4.53 -9.91
N VAL A 107 6.63 -4.00 -11.06
CA VAL A 107 5.25 -3.88 -11.53
C VAL A 107 5.21 -4.18 -13.02
N PRO A 108 4.08 -4.59 -13.59
CA PRO A 108 3.95 -4.70 -15.04
C PRO A 108 4.25 -3.39 -15.76
N ALA A 109 4.92 -3.47 -16.89
CA ALA A 109 5.14 -2.31 -17.75
C ALA A 109 3.81 -1.80 -18.32
N LEU A 110 3.64 -0.47 -18.36
CA LEU A 110 2.46 0.19 -18.92
C LEU A 110 2.70 0.58 -20.38
N TYR A 111 1.70 0.38 -21.21
CA TYR A 111 1.70 0.72 -22.65
C TYR A 111 0.55 1.62 -23.02
N LYS A 112 0.79 2.49 -24.00
CA LYS A 112 -0.28 3.18 -24.74
C LYS A 112 -0.91 2.21 -25.73
N GLN A 113 -2.06 2.62 -26.27
CA GLN A 113 -2.80 1.85 -27.25
C GLN A 113 -2.01 1.57 -28.55
N ASP A 114 -1.04 2.43 -28.89
CA ASP A 114 -0.16 2.28 -30.05
C ASP A 114 1.06 1.34 -29.77
N GLY A 115 1.11 0.69 -28.61
CA GLY A 115 2.20 -0.17 -28.20
C GLY A 115 3.43 0.55 -27.64
N THR A 116 3.39 1.88 -27.54
CA THR A 116 4.49 2.64 -26.93
C THR A 116 4.50 2.45 -25.42
N ARG A 117 5.63 2.01 -24.85
CA ARG A 117 5.80 1.89 -23.41
C ARG A 117 5.76 3.27 -22.72
N VAL A 118 5.09 3.34 -21.59
CA VAL A 118 5.02 4.51 -20.72
C VAL A 118 6.01 4.35 -19.57
N PRO A 119 7.07 5.15 -19.48
CA PRO A 119 8.05 5.03 -18.41
C PRO A 119 7.47 5.32 -17.04
N VAL A 120 7.98 4.66 -16.00
CA VAL A 120 7.77 5.06 -14.60
C VAL A 120 8.54 6.36 -14.37
N LEU A 121 7.84 7.35 -13.80
CA LEU A 121 8.40 8.66 -13.49
C LEU A 121 9.08 8.67 -12.11
N HIS A 122 8.43 8.10 -11.12
CA HIS A 122 8.94 7.86 -9.77
C HIS A 122 7.97 6.93 -9.01
N SER A 123 8.48 6.32 -7.96
CA SER A 123 7.69 5.47 -7.07
C SER A 123 7.91 5.84 -5.61
N PHE A 124 6.85 5.72 -4.83
CA PHE A 124 6.92 5.81 -3.38
C PHE A 124 6.41 4.50 -2.78
N PHE A 125 7.20 3.92 -1.91
CA PHE A 125 6.84 2.72 -1.15
C PHE A 125 6.57 3.12 0.29
N TYR A 126 5.31 3.02 0.72
CA TYR A 126 4.85 3.37 2.06
C TYR A 126 4.73 2.11 2.90
N TYR A 127 5.28 2.17 4.08
CA TYR A 127 5.18 1.12 5.11
C TYR A 127 4.40 1.69 6.29
N ARG A 128 3.24 1.09 6.59
CA ARG A 128 2.31 1.60 7.60
C ARG A 128 1.79 0.49 8.50
N GLY A 129 1.43 0.83 9.72
CA GLY A 129 0.79 -0.11 10.64
C GLY A 129 0.41 0.54 11.96
N PRO A 130 -0.39 -0.13 12.78
CA PRO A 130 -0.55 0.22 14.18
C PRO A 130 0.75 -0.08 14.94
N ALA A 131 0.87 0.44 16.17
CA ALA A 131 1.95 0.04 17.06
C ALA A 131 1.91 -1.48 17.31
N GLY A 132 3.10 -2.07 17.46
CA GLY A 132 3.25 -3.50 17.74
C GLY A 132 3.37 -4.41 16.50
N VAL A 133 3.45 -3.85 15.29
CA VAL A 133 3.79 -4.66 14.11
C VAL A 133 5.20 -5.22 14.24
N LYS A 134 5.39 -6.44 13.74
CA LYS A 134 6.69 -7.08 13.66
C LYS A 134 7.46 -6.58 12.42
N GLN A 135 8.77 -6.62 12.45
CA GLN A 135 9.58 -6.39 11.25
C GLN A 135 9.21 -7.39 10.16
N ILE A 136 9.29 -6.96 8.91
CA ILE A 136 9.21 -7.87 7.76
C ILE A 136 10.44 -8.78 7.81
N PRO A 137 10.28 -10.11 7.83
CA PRO A 137 11.43 -11.01 7.90
C PRO A 137 12.33 -10.87 6.67
N PRO A 138 13.64 -11.08 6.83
CA PRO A 138 14.54 -11.11 5.68
C PRO A 138 14.11 -12.19 4.70
N ASP A 139 14.29 -11.95 3.42
CA ASP A 139 13.96 -12.87 2.32
C ASP A 139 12.46 -13.13 2.10
N LEU A 140 11.57 -12.44 2.81
CA LEU A 140 10.13 -12.57 2.55
C LEU A 140 9.80 -12.06 1.15
N LYS A 141 9.12 -12.89 0.37
CA LYS A 141 8.58 -12.60 -0.95
C LYS A 141 7.09 -12.37 -0.87
N MET A 142 6.57 -11.41 -1.59
CA MET A 142 5.14 -11.10 -1.59
C MET A 142 4.67 -10.70 -2.98
N VAL A 143 3.52 -11.22 -3.39
CA VAL A 143 2.81 -10.83 -4.61
C VAL A 143 1.47 -10.21 -4.21
N ALA A 144 1.18 -9.02 -4.71
CA ALA A 144 -0.08 -8.32 -4.49
C ALA A 144 -0.81 -8.06 -5.81
N GLY A 145 -2.09 -8.33 -5.85
CA GLY A 145 -2.88 -8.24 -7.08
C GLY A 145 -2.80 -9.52 -7.89
N GLY A 146 -3.19 -9.47 -9.14
CA GLY A 146 -3.15 -10.64 -10.01
C GLY A 146 -3.24 -10.24 -11.47
N ASP A 147 -2.74 -11.11 -12.33
CA ASP A 147 -3.08 -11.09 -13.72
C ASP A 147 -4.53 -11.60 -13.92
N THR A 148 -5.01 -11.61 -15.15
CA THR A 148 -6.36 -12.07 -15.50
C THR A 148 -6.60 -13.56 -15.19
N LEU A 149 -5.56 -14.31 -14.84
CA LEU A 149 -5.61 -15.74 -14.54
C LEU A 149 -5.72 -16.04 -13.04
N ASN A 150 -5.49 -15.05 -12.18
CA ASN A 150 -5.61 -15.19 -10.73
C ASN A 150 -6.99 -14.71 -10.24
N PRO A 151 -7.57 -15.37 -9.21
CA PRO A 151 -8.86 -14.95 -8.69
C PRO A 151 -8.79 -13.49 -8.23
N PRO A 152 -9.85 -12.69 -8.46
CA PRO A 152 -9.89 -11.32 -8.00
C PRO A 152 -9.73 -11.27 -6.48
N LEU A 153 -9.11 -10.19 -5.99
CA LEU A 153 -9.06 -9.93 -4.55
C LEU A 153 -10.48 -9.97 -3.97
N PRO A 154 -10.64 -10.47 -2.73
CA PRO A 154 -11.89 -10.35 -2.01
C PRO A 154 -12.44 -8.92 -2.07
N THR A 155 -13.75 -8.76 -2.18
CA THR A 155 -14.41 -7.45 -2.38
C THR A 155 -14.02 -6.42 -1.31
N GLU A 156 -13.74 -6.87 -0.09
CA GLU A 156 -13.24 -6.05 1.03
C GLU A 156 -11.84 -5.46 0.80
N HIS A 157 -11.10 -6.01 -0.16
CA HIS A 157 -9.76 -5.55 -0.56
C HIS A 157 -9.72 -4.99 -1.99
N ALA A 158 -10.86 -4.85 -2.65
CA ALA A 158 -10.95 -4.31 -4.01
C ALA A 158 -10.29 -2.92 -4.16
N GLY A 159 -10.30 -2.11 -3.08
CA GLY A 159 -9.58 -0.83 -3.03
C GLY A 159 -8.06 -0.94 -2.84
N SER A 160 -7.52 -2.15 -2.69
CA SER A 160 -6.07 -2.38 -2.56
C SER A 160 -5.33 -2.22 -3.88
N LEU A 161 -6.05 -2.36 -5.00
CA LEU A 161 -5.55 -2.14 -6.35
C LEU A 161 -6.37 -1.02 -6.99
N SER A 162 -5.74 0.05 -7.40
CA SER A 162 -6.47 1.19 -7.94
C SER A 162 -5.56 2.14 -8.68
N TRP A 163 -6.18 3.02 -9.43
CA TRP A 163 -5.52 4.10 -10.15
C TRP A 163 -6.01 5.46 -9.64
N SER A 164 -5.21 6.49 -9.75
CA SER A 164 -5.61 7.85 -9.40
C SER A 164 -4.79 8.90 -10.12
N CYS A 165 -5.18 10.16 -9.95
CA CYS A 165 -4.39 11.31 -10.37
C CYS A 165 -3.55 11.90 -9.23
N VAL A 166 -3.95 11.68 -7.98
CA VAL A 166 -3.28 12.15 -6.76
C VAL A 166 -3.36 11.10 -5.66
N ASP A 167 -2.46 11.15 -4.70
CA ASP A 167 -2.33 10.10 -3.68
C ASP A 167 -3.54 9.98 -2.74
N SER A 168 -4.36 11.02 -2.63
CA SER A 168 -5.57 11.08 -1.80
C SER A 168 -6.86 10.63 -2.51
N GLY A 169 -6.79 10.27 -3.81
CA GLY A 169 -7.96 9.92 -4.62
C GLY A 169 -8.61 11.12 -5.32
N PRO A 170 -9.66 10.95 -6.07
CA PRO A 170 -10.45 9.73 -6.18
C PRO A 170 -9.67 8.56 -6.78
N PHE A 171 -10.08 7.32 -6.39
CA PHE A 171 -9.49 6.07 -6.86
C PHE A 171 -10.39 5.41 -7.89
N PHE A 172 -9.79 4.85 -8.95
CA PHE A 172 -10.45 4.26 -10.10
C PHE A 172 -9.98 2.81 -10.30
N ALA A 173 -10.84 1.97 -10.85
CA ALA A 173 -10.48 0.61 -11.24
C ALA A 173 -9.58 0.57 -12.48
N GLN A 174 -9.64 1.60 -13.33
CA GLN A 174 -8.88 1.72 -14.56
C GLN A 174 -8.09 3.04 -14.59
N PRO A 175 -7.02 3.15 -15.39
CA PRO A 175 -6.23 4.37 -15.51
C PRO A 175 -7.08 5.58 -15.92
N PRO A 176 -7.15 6.65 -15.09
CA PRO A 176 -7.97 7.82 -15.35
C PRO A 176 -7.33 8.80 -16.34
N ASP A 177 -8.14 9.78 -16.78
CA ASP A 177 -7.64 10.97 -17.44
C ASP A 177 -7.36 12.07 -16.40
N CYS A 178 -6.09 12.40 -16.22
CA CYS A 178 -5.60 13.41 -15.28
C CYS A 178 -5.16 14.71 -15.96
N THR A 179 -5.48 14.89 -17.24
CA THR A 179 -5.05 16.06 -18.04
C THR A 179 -5.55 17.37 -17.46
N SER A 180 -6.80 17.40 -16.96
CA SER A 180 -7.43 18.61 -16.40
C SER A 180 -6.70 19.20 -15.19
N ILE A 181 -6.01 18.34 -14.42
CA ILE A 181 -5.22 18.78 -13.25
C ILE A 181 -3.71 18.75 -13.51
N GLY A 182 -3.30 18.39 -14.73
CA GLY A 182 -1.90 18.40 -15.16
C GLY A 182 -0.98 17.39 -14.46
N LYS A 183 -1.54 16.38 -13.76
CA LYS A 183 -0.80 15.38 -12.99
C LYS A 183 -0.62 14.08 -13.77
N PRO A 184 0.44 13.31 -13.50
CA PRO A 184 0.59 11.95 -14.03
C PRO A 184 -0.43 11.01 -13.40
N ILE A 185 -0.78 9.93 -14.12
CA ILE A 185 -1.53 8.83 -13.53
C ILE A 185 -0.66 8.07 -12.54
N LYS A 186 -1.30 7.48 -11.54
CA LYS A 186 -0.64 6.67 -10.51
C LYS A 186 -1.36 5.35 -10.31
N ALA A 187 -0.58 4.28 -10.27
CA ALA A 187 -1.04 2.99 -9.77
C ALA A 187 -0.82 2.91 -8.25
N HIS A 188 -1.78 2.34 -7.55
CA HIS A 188 -1.73 2.07 -6.12
C HIS A 188 -1.92 0.60 -5.88
N ILE A 189 -0.93 -0.06 -5.32
CA ILE A 189 -0.95 -1.49 -5.02
C ILE A 189 -0.66 -1.66 -3.53
N GLN A 190 -1.60 -2.25 -2.80
CA GLN A 190 -1.47 -2.52 -1.39
C GLN A 190 -1.26 -4.02 -1.17
N PHE A 191 -0.19 -4.36 -0.48
CA PHE A 191 0.19 -5.73 -0.18
C PHE A 191 -0.58 -6.28 1.03
N PRO A 192 -0.73 -7.61 1.11
CA PRO A 192 -1.14 -8.29 2.33
C PRO A 192 -0.16 -7.98 3.46
N ASN A 193 -0.63 -8.01 4.70
CA ASN A 193 0.16 -7.58 5.85
C ASN A 193 0.04 -8.52 7.07
N CYS A 194 -0.52 -9.68 6.85
CA CYS A 194 -0.60 -10.76 7.83
C CYS A 194 0.20 -11.95 7.30
N TRP A 195 1.27 -12.29 7.98
CA TRP A 195 2.17 -13.39 7.64
C TRP A 195 1.85 -14.62 8.48
N ASP A 196 2.01 -15.83 7.92
CA ASP A 196 1.79 -17.10 8.62
C ASP A 196 2.80 -17.33 9.77
N GLY A 197 3.91 -16.58 9.77
CA GLY A 197 4.95 -16.66 10.80
C GLY A 197 6.02 -17.71 10.54
N VAL A 198 5.97 -18.42 9.40
CA VAL A 198 6.83 -19.56 9.08
C VAL A 198 7.46 -19.44 7.70
N ASN A 199 6.64 -19.32 6.66
CA ASN A 199 7.09 -19.42 5.27
C ASN A 199 7.50 -18.07 4.70
N LEU A 200 8.68 -17.98 4.10
CA LEU A 200 9.16 -16.76 3.41
C LEU A 200 8.65 -16.69 1.97
N ASP A 201 8.14 -17.78 1.46
CA ASP A 201 7.47 -17.97 0.20
C ASP A 201 6.56 -19.21 0.31
N SER A 202 5.65 -19.40 -0.63
CA SER A 202 4.78 -20.59 -0.72
C SER A 202 4.72 -21.09 -2.16
N PRO A 203 4.29 -22.33 -2.43
CA PRO A 203 4.25 -22.88 -3.78
C PRO A 203 3.42 -22.05 -4.79
N ASP A 204 2.44 -21.30 -4.29
CA ASP A 204 1.61 -20.38 -5.06
C ASP A 204 2.07 -18.91 -4.94
N HIS A 205 3.18 -18.67 -4.24
CA HIS A 205 3.76 -17.34 -3.95
C HIS A 205 2.83 -16.36 -3.23
N ARG A 206 1.74 -16.86 -2.61
CA ARG A 206 0.67 -16.03 -2.03
C ARG A 206 0.14 -16.54 -0.68
N SER A 207 -0.05 -17.85 -0.52
CA SER A 207 -0.77 -18.43 0.62
C SER A 207 -0.06 -18.33 1.97
N HIS A 208 1.21 -17.92 2.01
CA HIS A 208 1.93 -17.57 3.24
C HIS A 208 1.58 -16.17 3.77
N MET A 209 0.83 -15.38 2.98
CA MET A 209 0.41 -14.03 3.31
C MET A 209 -1.12 -13.90 3.22
N ALA A 210 -1.70 -13.08 4.09
CA ALA A 210 -3.11 -12.71 4.04
C ALA A 210 -3.31 -11.20 4.24
N TYR A 211 -4.41 -10.69 3.73
CA TYR A 211 -4.87 -9.36 4.10
C TYR A 211 -5.53 -9.41 5.49
N TRP A 212 -5.46 -8.32 6.22
CA TRP A 212 -6.23 -8.19 7.45
C TRP A 212 -7.74 -8.29 7.17
N THR A 213 -8.51 -8.70 8.18
CA THR A 213 -9.97 -8.79 8.10
C THR A 213 -10.62 -7.40 8.12
N SER A 214 -11.92 -7.32 7.87
CA SER A 214 -12.72 -6.10 8.03
C SER A 214 -12.59 -5.48 9.43
N ALA A 215 -12.37 -6.30 10.46
CA ALA A 215 -12.07 -5.86 11.83
C ALA A 215 -10.63 -5.31 12.00
N LYS A 216 -9.84 -5.23 10.93
CA LYS A 216 -8.43 -4.81 10.93
C LYS A 216 -7.54 -5.66 11.84
N THR A 217 -7.85 -6.94 11.93
CA THR A 217 -7.05 -7.97 12.63
C THR A 217 -6.52 -8.98 11.63
N CYS A 218 -5.45 -9.65 11.97
CA CYS A 218 -4.95 -10.77 11.18
C CYS A 218 -5.79 -12.03 11.44
N PRO A 219 -6.07 -12.86 10.41
CA PRO A 219 -6.75 -14.14 10.61
C PRO A 219 -5.85 -15.09 11.42
N ALA A 220 -6.47 -16.07 12.08
CA ALA A 220 -5.77 -17.02 12.94
C ALA A 220 -4.70 -17.84 12.19
N SER A 221 -4.88 -18.09 10.90
CA SER A 221 -3.92 -18.76 10.03
C SER A 221 -2.66 -17.94 9.73
N HIS A 222 -2.73 -16.61 9.87
CA HIS A 222 -1.64 -15.66 9.57
C HIS A 222 -1.51 -14.67 10.73
N PRO A 223 -1.08 -15.13 11.91
CA PRO A 223 -1.19 -14.34 13.14
C PRO A 223 -0.17 -13.19 13.23
N VAL A 224 0.87 -13.19 12.40
CA VAL A 224 1.96 -12.22 12.50
C VAL A 224 1.66 -10.98 11.66
N ARG A 225 1.33 -9.89 12.32
CA ARG A 225 1.14 -8.60 11.63
C ARG A 225 2.48 -7.95 11.35
N ILE A 226 2.74 -7.66 10.09
CA ILE A 226 3.87 -6.90 9.58
C ILE A 226 3.41 -5.55 9.03
N PRO A 227 4.30 -4.58 8.76
CA PRO A 227 3.95 -3.35 8.07
C PRO A 227 3.21 -3.62 6.77
N ARG A 228 2.12 -2.89 6.56
CA ARG A 228 1.40 -2.90 5.29
C ARG A 228 2.16 -2.05 4.28
N ILE A 229 2.59 -2.68 3.19
CA ILE A 229 3.26 -1.99 2.09
C ILE A 229 2.22 -1.47 1.11
N ARG A 230 2.40 -0.25 0.64
CA ARG A 230 1.65 0.31 -0.48
C ARG A 230 2.61 0.93 -1.48
N PHE A 231 2.55 0.48 -2.71
CA PHE A 231 3.22 1.12 -3.83
C PHE A 231 2.34 2.24 -4.39
N ASN A 232 2.96 3.39 -4.62
CA ASN A 232 2.40 4.48 -5.41
C ASN A 232 3.36 4.70 -6.57
N VAL A 233 3.03 4.17 -7.75
CA VAL A 233 3.87 4.21 -8.95
C VAL A 233 3.28 5.25 -9.92
N ALA A 234 4.01 6.32 -10.18
CA ALA A 234 3.62 7.36 -11.11
C ALA A 234 4.20 7.06 -12.51
N PHE A 235 3.34 7.04 -13.52
CA PHE A 235 3.72 6.84 -14.92
C PHE A 235 3.77 8.18 -15.66
N ASN A 236 4.70 8.33 -16.61
CA ASN A 236 4.92 9.56 -17.38
C ASN A 236 3.85 9.78 -18.46
N ILE A 237 2.58 9.76 -18.04
CA ILE A 237 1.42 10.05 -18.88
C ILE A 237 0.32 10.68 -18.02
N LYS A 238 -0.43 11.63 -18.59
CA LYS A 238 -1.55 12.30 -17.92
C LYS A 238 -2.91 11.69 -18.29
N ASN A 239 -3.08 11.27 -19.52
CA ASN A 239 -4.28 10.57 -19.96
C ASN A 239 -4.01 9.06 -19.97
N GLY A 240 -4.61 8.35 -19.02
CA GLY A 240 -4.47 6.90 -18.90
C GLY A 240 -5.52 6.08 -19.67
N LYS A 241 -6.50 6.75 -20.28
CA LYS A 241 -7.54 6.03 -21.04
C LYS A 241 -6.94 5.27 -22.20
N GLY A 242 -7.34 4.00 -22.35
CA GLY A 242 -6.86 3.12 -23.40
C GLY A 242 -5.45 2.55 -23.18
N THR A 243 -4.77 2.89 -22.08
CA THR A 243 -3.52 2.22 -21.71
C THR A 243 -3.78 0.79 -21.23
N TYR A 244 -2.76 -0.06 -21.33
CA TYR A 244 -2.81 -1.44 -20.85
C TYR A 244 -1.47 -1.82 -20.21
N LEU A 245 -1.51 -2.78 -19.30
CA LEU A 245 -0.33 -3.38 -18.68
C LEU A 245 0.20 -4.52 -19.54
N SER A 246 1.49 -4.83 -19.44
CA SER A 246 2.11 -5.98 -20.13
C SER A 246 1.40 -7.30 -19.77
N SER A 247 0.82 -7.39 -18.59
CA SER A 247 0.02 -8.51 -18.09
C SER A 247 -1.45 -8.51 -18.56
N ASP A 248 -1.93 -7.44 -19.19
CA ASP A 248 -3.30 -7.37 -19.74
C ASP A 248 -3.42 -8.06 -21.12
N HIS A 249 -2.34 -8.64 -21.65
CA HIS A 249 -2.29 -9.29 -22.96
C HIS A 249 -2.83 -8.42 -24.11
N GLY A 250 -2.58 -7.11 -24.07
CA GLY A 250 -2.99 -6.14 -25.06
C GLY A 250 -4.44 -5.64 -24.92
N VAL A 251 -5.18 -6.10 -23.94
CA VAL A 251 -6.55 -5.61 -23.68
C VAL A 251 -6.50 -4.34 -22.83
N PRO A 252 -7.02 -3.19 -23.30
CA PRO A 252 -7.00 -1.97 -22.52
C PRO A 252 -7.75 -2.09 -21.18
N GLY A 253 -7.21 -1.45 -20.13
CA GLY A 253 -7.93 -1.36 -18.88
C GLY A 253 -7.07 -1.37 -17.62
N GLY A 254 -5.83 -1.88 -17.68
CA GLY A 254 -4.96 -1.96 -16.49
C GLY A 254 -5.58 -2.81 -15.37
N THR A 255 -6.37 -3.82 -15.74
CA THR A 255 -7.16 -4.64 -14.79
C THR A 255 -6.35 -5.76 -14.16
N SER A 256 -5.22 -6.14 -14.78
CA SER A 256 -4.26 -7.11 -14.26
C SER A 256 -3.21 -6.46 -13.34
N LEU A 257 -3.52 -5.28 -12.77
CA LEU A 257 -2.60 -4.55 -11.91
C LEU A 257 -2.13 -5.43 -10.75
N HIS A 258 -0.81 -5.58 -10.65
CA HIS A 258 -0.15 -6.29 -9.56
C HIS A 258 1.20 -5.66 -9.25
N ALA A 259 1.82 -6.11 -8.19
CA ALA A 259 3.18 -5.77 -7.85
C ALA A 259 3.81 -6.86 -7.01
N ASP A 260 5.11 -6.90 -7.05
CA ASP A 260 5.93 -7.87 -6.37
C ASP A 260 6.93 -7.17 -5.48
N PHE A 261 7.19 -7.78 -4.34
CA PHE A 261 8.12 -7.28 -3.34
C PHE A 261 8.95 -8.43 -2.78
N TRP A 262 10.27 -8.23 -2.76
CA TRP A 262 11.21 -9.12 -2.10
C TRP A 262 12.00 -8.36 -1.04
N ASN A 263 11.88 -8.77 0.23
CA ASN A 263 12.55 -8.08 1.33
C ASN A 263 14.04 -8.44 1.41
N THR A 264 14.83 -7.64 0.77
CA THR A 264 16.30 -7.71 0.87
C THR A 264 16.92 -6.44 1.48
N TRP A 265 16.12 -5.65 2.20
CA TRP A 265 16.57 -4.50 2.96
C TRP A 265 17.74 -4.82 3.89
N ASP A 266 18.57 -3.82 4.18
CA ASP A 266 19.40 -3.86 5.38
C ASP A 266 18.49 -4.03 6.61
N GLN A 267 18.57 -5.19 7.23
CA GLN A 267 17.64 -5.59 8.27
C GLN A 267 17.75 -4.74 9.56
N ALA A 268 18.94 -4.19 9.85
CA ALA A 268 19.12 -3.32 11.00
C ALA A 268 18.42 -1.97 10.79
N VAL A 269 18.51 -1.41 9.58
CA VAL A 269 17.85 -0.15 9.22
C VAL A 269 16.33 -0.34 9.13
N LEU A 270 15.87 -1.44 8.54
CA LEU A 270 14.43 -1.76 8.49
C LEU A 270 13.84 -1.92 9.90
N GLN A 271 14.56 -2.61 10.81
CA GLN A 271 14.15 -2.75 12.22
C GLN A 271 14.04 -1.39 12.91
N GLN A 272 14.99 -0.48 12.70
CA GLN A 272 14.93 0.87 13.25
C GLN A 272 13.72 1.63 12.70
N ALA A 273 13.48 1.57 11.38
CA ALA A 273 12.33 2.22 10.75
C ALA A 273 10.99 1.69 11.30
N VAL A 274 10.83 0.38 11.45
CA VAL A 274 9.64 -0.21 12.05
C VAL A 274 9.49 0.22 13.51
N THR A 275 10.56 0.16 14.31
CA THR A 275 10.51 0.45 15.74
C THR A 275 10.27 1.93 16.01
N LYS A 276 11.03 2.81 15.36
CA LYS A 276 11.03 4.24 15.66
C LYS A 276 9.86 4.98 14.97
N CYS A 277 9.52 4.58 13.75
CA CYS A 277 8.49 5.26 12.97
C CYS A 277 7.12 4.62 13.16
N ILE A 278 6.96 3.33 12.86
CA ILE A 278 5.64 2.70 12.94
C ILE A 278 5.24 2.47 14.40
N ASN A 279 6.03 1.71 15.14
CA ASN A 279 5.74 1.38 16.54
C ASN A 279 5.88 2.60 17.47
N GLY A 280 6.73 3.55 17.11
CA GLY A 280 6.89 4.84 17.78
C GLY A 280 5.86 5.90 17.40
N ASN A 281 4.89 5.58 16.54
CA ASN A 281 3.84 6.48 16.07
C ASN A 281 4.38 7.81 15.49
N LYS A 282 5.39 7.72 14.63
CA LYS A 282 6.02 8.88 13.99
C LYS A 282 5.80 8.85 12.48
N ASP A 283 5.78 10.04 11.88
CA ASP A 283 5.90 10.22 10.44
C ASP A 283 7.37 10.27 10.02
N CYS A 284 7.83 9.23 9.36
CA CYS A 284 9.14 9.14 8.75
C CYS A 284 9.04 9.01 7.21
N THR A 285 8.09 9.70 6.59
CA THR A 285 8.01 9.71 5.12
C THR A 285 9.31 10.22 4.51
N ARG A 286 9.68 9.64 3.34
CA ARG A 286 10.90 9.96 2.61
C ARG A 286 12.18 9.76 3.44
N LEU A 287 12.32 8.55 4.01
CA LEU A 287 13.56 8.14 4.68
C LEU A 287 14.75 8.31 3.75
N LYS A 288 15.85 8.73 4.35
CA LYS A 288 17.17 8.84 3.71
C LYS A 288 18.20 8.08 4.54
N ASP A 289 19.38 7.88 3.97
CA ASP A 289 20.49 7.34 4.75
C ASP A 289 20.82 8.26 5.92
N ASN A 290 21.15 7.65 7.06
CA ASN A 290 21.44 8.35 8.32
C ASN A 290 20.32 9.27 8.81
N ASP A 291 19.07 8.93 8.55
CA ASP A 291 17.92 9.73 8.95
C ASP A 291 17.89 9.91 10.49
N PRO A 292 17.91 11.15 11.00
CA PRO A 292 17.95 11.39 12.45
C PRO A 292 16.71 10.88 13.19
N ARG A 293 15.61 10.63 12.48
CA ARG A 293 14.39 10.06 13.07
C ARG A 293 14.56 8.59 13.46
N LEU A 294 15.60 7.91 12.95
CA LEU A 294 15.93 6.53 13.27
C LEU A 294 16.91 6.38 14.45
N GLN A 295 17.53 7.48 14.88
CA GLN A 295 18.46 7.52 16.00
C GLN A 295 17.76 7.48 17.37
#